data_e1e07c24e218c42e22568c0f10e46f86
#
_entry.id   e1e07c24e218c42e22568c0f10e46f86
#
_cell.length_a   1.000
_cell.length_b   1.000
_cell.length_c   1.000
_cell.angle_alpha   90.00
_cell.angle_beta   90.00
_cell.angle_gamma   90.00
#
_symmetry.space_group_name_H-M   'P 1'
#
loop_
_entity.id
_entity.type
_entity.pdbx_description
1 polymer ?
#
loop_
_entity_poly.entity_id
_entity_poly.type
_entity_poly.pdbx_seq_one_letter_code
_entity_poly.pdbx_strand_id
1 'polypeptide(L)'
;EILGGGMASRLFQSARERLGLAYAIDAWSEPGEDAGVVGIYAGSAADRAERLAEVTALEIADLAETGPTDAELSRAKAVLKASLWMADESLTSRSGRLAAQVLIHGAPRSTEDQVAALEAVTVSEVRAVGRRILAPGRSATAVLGPRAAGKAGRKFHEALFG
;
A
#
# COMPACT_ATOMS: atom_id res chain seq x y z
N GLU A 1 3.45 1.96 3.10
CA GLU A 1 4.28 3.17 3.14
C GLU A 1 4.95 3.42 1.77
N ILE A 2 5.71 2.47 1.22
CA ILE A 2 6.46 2.66 -0.05
C ILE A 2 5.53 2.93 -1.22
N LEU A 3 4.44 2.16 -1.36
CA LEU A 3 3.53 2.26 -2.50
C LEU A 3 2.65 3.51 -2.45
N GLY A 4 1.98 3.77 -1.33
CA GLY A 4 0.97 4.84 -1.24
C GLY A 4 0.78 5.44 0.16
N GLY A 5 1.71 5.24 1.11
CA GLY A 5 1.56 5.67 2.49
C GLY A 5 2.03 7.10 2.79
N GLY A 6 2.06 8.00 1.83
CA GLY A 6 2.45 9.39 2.08
C GLY A 6 3.01 10.10 0.85
N MET A 7 3.39 11.37 1.02
CA MET A 7 3.84 12.24 -0.09
C MET A 7 5.09 11.74 -0.80
N ALA A 8 5.92 10.94 -0.17
CA ALA A 8 7.14 10.36 -0.76
C ALA A 8 6.91 8.96 -1.36
N SER A 9 5.69 8.45 -1.35
CA SER A 9 5.33 7.14 -1.92
C SER A 9 5.30 7.18 -3.45
N ARG A 10 5.45 6.00 -4.07
CA ARG A 10 5.49 5.87 -5.53
C ARG A 10 4.23 6.40 -6.20
N LEU A 11 3.05 6.00 -5.72
CA LEU A 11 1.77 6.43 -6.30
C LEU A 11 1.55 7.94 -6.15
N PHE A 12 1.89 8.50 -4.99
CA PHE A 12 1.76 9.94 -4.80
C PHE A 12 2.67 10.70 -5.76
N GLN A 13 3.94 10.30 -5.88
CA GLN A 13 4.91 10.96 -6.74
C GLN A 13 4.58 10.78 -8.23
N SER A 14 4.18 9.59 -8.67
CA SER A 14 3.90 9.32 -10.08
C SER A 14 2.54 9.86 -10.52
N ALA A 15 1.46 9.45 -9.84
CA ALA A 15 0.11 9.74 -10.30
C ALA A 15 -0.36 11.15 -9.92
N ARG A 16 0.04 11.67 -8.76
CA ARG A 16 -0.40 12.98 -8.29
C ARG A 16 0.57 14.09 -8.65
N GLU A 17 1.85 14.00 -8.25
CA GLU A 17 2.80 15.10 -8.42
C GLU A 17 3.29 15.24 -9.88
N ARG A 18 3.79 14.16 -10.49
CA ARG A 18 4.36 14.23 -11.83
C ARG A 18 3.31 14.32 -12.93
N LEU A 19 2.24 13.55 -12.83
CA LEU A 19 1.25 13.42 -13.90
C LEU A 19 -0.04 14.20 -13.64
N GLY A 20 -0.29 14.67 -12.43
CA GLY A 20 -1.48 15.44 -12.08
C GLY A 20 -2.80 14.68 -12.32
N LEU A 21 -2.78 13.34 -12.25
CA LEU A 21 -3.92 12.49 -12.55
C LEU A 21 -4.87 12.33 -11.37
N ALA A 22 -4.34 12.36 -10.15
CA ALA A 22 -5.10 12.08 -8.94
C ALA A 22 -5.25 13.30 -8.05
N TYR A 23 -6.43 13.50 -7.46
CA TYR A 23 -6.66 14.45 -6.36
C TYR A 23 -6.23 13.84 -5.03
N ALA A 24 -6.54 12.55 -4.85
CA ALA A 24 -6.16 11.75 -3.71
C ALA A 24 -5.72 10.37 -4.21
N ILE A 25 -4.68 9.83 -3.62
CA ILE A 25 -4.23 8.46 -3.86
C ILE A 25 -3.57 7.96 -2.60
N ASP A 26 -3.95 6.76 -2.19
CA ASP A 26 -3.48 6.14 -0.96
C ASP A 26 -3.46 4.62 -1.11
N ALA A 27 -2.62 3.93 -0.33
CA ALA A 27 -2.56 2.49 -0.26
C ALA A 27 -2.49 2.05 1.21
N TRP A 28 -3.28 1.04 1.56
CA TRP A 28 -3.35 0.49 2.92
C TRP A 28 -3.29 -1.03 2.90
N SER A 29 -3.08 -1.60 4.06
CA SER A 29 -3.18 -3.05 4.27
C SER A 29 -3.98 -3.34 5.54
N GLU A 30 -4.87 -4.30 5.44
CA GLU A 30 -5.65 -4.83 6.56
C GLU A 30 -5.31 -6.31 6.71
N PRO A 31 -4.40 -6.66 7.63
CA PRO A 31 -4.11 -8.05 7.93
C PRO A 31 -5.25 -8.64 8.79
N GLY A 32 -5.66 -9.86 8.46
CA GLY A 32 -6.56 -10.67 9.26
C GLY A 32 -5.94 -12.00 9.64
N GLU A 33 -6.64 -12.81 10.42
CA GLU A 33 -6.16 -14.11 10.88
C GLU A 33 -5.94 -15.08 9.70
N ASP A 34 -6.95 -15.26 8.86
CA ASP A 34 -6.94 -16.21 7.74
C ASP A 34 -6.68 -15.55 6.37
N ALA A 35 -6.95 -14.27 6.27
CA ALA A 35 -6.82 -13.51 5.03
C ALA A 35 -6.48 -12.04 5.32
N GLY A 36 -5.98 -11.36 4.31
CA GLY A 36 -5.70 -9.92 4.38
C GLY A 36 -5.99 -9.24 3.06
N VAL A 37 -6.16 -7.93 3.11
CA VAL A 37 -6.40 -7.09 1.94
C VAL A 37 -5.31 -6.02 1.84
N VAL A 38 -4.78 -5.84 0.64
CA VAL A 38 -4.04 -4.63 0.27
C VAL A 38 -4.96 -3.83 -0.63
N GLY A 39 -5.32 -2.64 -0.21
CA GLY A 39 -6.23 -1.77 -0.93
C GLY A 39 -5.53 -0.52 -1.44
N ILE A 40 -6.02 -0.01 -2.58
CA ILE A 40 -5.60 1.28 -3.12
C ILE A 40 -6.86 2.07 -3.44
N TYR A 41 -6.91 3.28 -2.96
CA TYR A 41 -7.91 4.26 -3.34
C TYR A 41 -7.28 5.32 -4.22
N ALA A 42 -7.97 5.69 -5.30
CA ALA A 42 -7.56 6.79 -6.15
C ALA A 42 -8.76 7.59 -6.64
N GLY A 43 -8.71 8.89 -6.49
CA GLY A 43 -9.73 9.83 -6.96
C GLY A 43 -9.20 10.74 -8.07
N SER A 44 -9.93 10.84 -9.19
CA SER A 44 -9.55 11.66 -10.34
C SER A 44 -10.74 12.29 -11.06
N ALA A 45 -10.46 13.17 -12.01
CA ALA A 45 -11.44 13.53 -13.03
C ALA A 45 -11.74 12.31 -13.94
N ALA A 46 -12.98 12.24 -14.44
CA ALA A 46 -13.46 11.07 -15.18
C ALA A 46 -12.68 10.79 -16.48
N ASP A 47 -12.22 11.83 -17.15
CA ASP A 47 -11.40 11.77 -18.37
C ASP A 47 -9.97 11.29 -18.13
N ARG A 48 -9.51 11.31 -16.88
CA ARG A 48 -8.17 10.86 -16.46
C ARG A 48 -8.18 9.48 -15.80
N ALA A 49 -9.35 8.92 -15.50
CA ALA A 49 -9.52 7.70 -14.71
C ALA A 49 -8.83 6.48 -15.36
N GLU A 50 -8.91 6.30 -16.67
CA GLU A 50 -8.25 5.20 -17.38
C GLU A 50 -6.72 5.30 -17.28
N ARG A 51 -6.17 6.50 -17.46
CA ARG A 51 -4.73 6.71 -17.35
C ARG A 51 -4.23 6.57 -15.92
N LEU A 52 -5.00 7.04 -14.93
CA LEU A 52 -4.69 6.84 -13.53
C LEU A 52 -4.64 5.36 -13.17
N ALA A 53 -5.63 4.60 -13.62
CA ALA A 53 -5.70 3.15 -13.40
C ALA A 53 -4.48 2.42 -14.00
N GLU A 54 -4.10 2.75 -15.22
CA GLU A 54 -2.91 2.21 -15.89
C GLU A 54 -1.61 2.53 -15.12
N VAL A 55 -1.39 3.80 -14.76
CA VAL A 55 -0.20 4.22 -14.00
C VAL A 55 -0.15 3.53 -12.64
N THR A 56 -1.29 3.42 -11.95
CA THR A 56 -1.37 2.71 -10.67
C THR A 56 -0.96 1.25 -10.82
N ALA A 57 -1.46 0.57 -11.84
CA ALA A 57 -1.12 -0.83 -12.11
C ALA A 57 0.38 -1.03 -12.40
N LEU A 58 0.97 -0.15 -13.21
CA LEU A 58 2.40 -0.20 -13.56
C LEU A 58 3.31 0.02 -12.34
N GLU A 59 2.97 0.97 -11.44
CA GLU A 59 3.74 1.18 -10.21
C GLU A 59 3.68 -0.02 -9.26
N ILE A 60 2.53 -0.69 -9.19
CA ILE A 60 2.37 -1.92 -8.41
C ILE A 60 3.21 -3.05 -9.01
N ALA A 61 3.11 -3.25 -10.32
CA ALA A 61 3.84 -4.28 -11.04
C ALA A 61 5.36 -4.08 -10.91
N ASP A 62 5.83 -2.85 -11.09
CA ASP A 62 7.25 -2.52 -10.93
C ASP A 62 7.74 -2.80 -9.49
N LEU A 63 7.01 -2.38 -8.48
CA LEU A 63 7.36 -2.65 -7.09
C LEU A 63 7.42 -4.16 -6.78
N ALA A 64 6.54 -4.94 -7.36
CA ALA A 64 6.52 -6.39 -7.18
C ALA A 64 7.65 -7.10 -7.96
N GLU A 65 8.03 -6.59 -9.13
CA GLU A 65 9.06 -7.20 -9.97
C GLU A 65 10.47 -6.78 -9.56
N THR A 66 10.70 -5.49 -9.35
CA THR A 66 12.02 -4.93 -9.05
C THR A 66 12.30 -4.82 -7.55
N GLY A 67 11.25 -4.66 -6.74
CA GLY A 67 11.34 -4.29 -5.33
C GLY A 67 11.55 -2.78 -5.13
N PRO A 68 11.59 -2.32 -3.87
CA PRO A 68 11.95 -0.94 -3.56
C PRO A 68 13.45 -0.72 -3.73
N THR A 69 13.84 0.51 -3.98
CA THR A 69 15.24 0.95 -3.82
C THR A 69 15.62 0.97 -2.32
N ASP A 70 16.91 0.90 -2.02
CA ASP A 70 17.40 1.00 -0.64
C ASP A 70 16.99 2.32 0.02
N ALA A 71 16.93 3.41 -0.74
CA ALA A 71 16.49 4.71 -0.25
C ALA A 71 14.99 4.73 0.09
N GLU A 72 14.14 4.10 -0.72
CA GLU A 72 12.70 3.96 -0.43
C GLU A 72 12.47 3.10 0.81
N LEU A 73 13.17 1.97 0.91
CA LEU A 73 13.05 1.07 2.06
C LEU A 73 13.54 1.75 3.35
N SER A 74 14.68 2.42 3.32
CA SER A 74 15.23 3.15 4.48
C SER A 74 14.28 4.24 4.95
N ARG A 75 13.74 5.04 4.03
CA ARG A 75 12.76 6.08 4.35
C ARG A 75 11.49 5.50 4.94
N ALA A 76 10.94 4.44 4.35
CA ALA A 76 9.74 3.79 4.86
C ALA A 76 9.93 3.23 6.27
N LYS A 77 11.08 2.59 6.56
CA LYS A 77 11.44 2.13 7.90
C LYS A 77 11.50 3.28 8.89
N ALA A 78 12.13 4.39 8.52
CA ALA A 78 12.23 5.55 9.42
C ALA A 78 10.85 6.12 9.78
N VAL A 79 9.95 6.27 8.80
CA VAL A 79 8.58 6.76 9.02
C VAL A 79 7.78 5.80 9.88
N LEU A 80 7.79 4.50 9.56
CA LEU A 80 7.03 3.49 10.31
C LEU A 80 7.55 3.33 11.73
N LYS A 81 8.88 3.38 11.93
CA LYS A 81 9.48 3.36 13.26
C LYS A 81 9.04 4.56 14.10
N ALA A 82 9.08 5.76 13.54
CA ALA A 82 8.58 6.96 14.22
C ALA A 82 7.09 6.81 14.58
N SER A 83 6.28 6.31 13.67
CA SER A 83 4.85 6.08 13.91
C SER A 83 4.58 5.07 15.02
N LEU A 84 5.38 4.00 15.13
CA LEU A 84 5.27 3.01 16.21
C LEU A 84 5.54 3.65 17.58
N TRP A 85 6.59 4.45 17.70
CA TRP A 85 6.92 5.13 18.95
C TRP A 85 5.88 6.21 19.31
N MET A 86 5.45 7.02 18.36
CA MET A 86 4.43 8.05 18.61
C MET A 86 3.08 7.44 19.02
N ALA A 87 2.73 6.26 18.48
CA ALA A 87 1.49 5.57 18.84
C ALA A 87 1.49 5.09 20.29
N ASP A 88 2.63 4.89 20.93
CA ASP A 88 2.74 4.52 22.34
C ASP A 88 2.40 5.66 23.31
N GLU A 89 2.48 6.90 22.87
CA GLU A 89 2.12 8.07 23.68
C GLU A 89 0.60 8.18 23.86
N SER A 90 -0.19 7.60 22.96
CA SER A 90 -1.66 7.61 23.03
C SER A 90 -2.19 6.33 23.66
N LEU A 91 -2.86 6.44 24.82
CA LEU A 91 -3.50 5.30 25.51
C LEU A 91 -4.52 4.58 24.61
N THR A 92 -5.30 5.33 23.84
CA THR A 92 -6.29 4.77 22.91
C THR A 92 -5.62 3.98 21.79
N SER A 93 -4.60 4.55 21.16
CA SER A 93 -3.84 3.88 20.08
C SER A 93 -3.14 2.63 20.61
N ARG A 94 -2.52 2.72 21.78
CA ARG A 94 -1.84 1.60 22.45
C ARG A 94 -2.82 0.48 22.79
N SER A 95 -3.96 0.80 23.39
CA SER A 95 -5.00 -0.19 23.72
C SER A 95 -5.53 -0.89 22.47
N GLY A 96 -5.89 -0.13 21.43
CA GLY A 96 -6.37 -0.69 20.16
C GLY A 96 -5.35 -1.58 19.48
N ARG A 97 -4.06 -1.19 19.47
CA ARG A 97 -2.97 -1.99 18.91
C ARG A 97 -2.76 -3.29 19.68
N LEU A 98 -2.73 -3.23 21.01
CA LEU A 98 -2.59 -4.43 21.85
C LEU A 98 -3.74 -5.41 21.64
N ALA A 99 -4.99 -4.90 21.59
CA ALA A 99 -6.15 -5.73 21.31
C ALA A 99 -6.06 -6.41 19.93
N ALA A 100 -5.71 -5.67 18.88
CA ALA A 100 -5.53 -6.22 17.54
C ALA A 100 -4.41 -7.29 17.50
N GLN A 101 -3.30 -7.08 18.21
CA GLN A 101 -2.20 -8.05 18.27
C GLN A 101 -2.64 -9.37 18.96
N VAL A 102 -3.38 -9.27 20.04
CA VAL A 102 -3.92 -10.46 20.73
C VAL A 102 -4.90 -11.21 19.82
N LEU A 103 -5.77 -10.51 19.12
CA LEU A 103 -6.75 -11.13 18.22
C LEU A 103 -6.07 -11.80 17.00
N ILE A 104 -5.05 -11.18 16.43
CA ILE A 104 -4.41 -11.67 15.19
C ILE A 104 -3.27 -12.66 15.49
N HIS A 105 -2.52 -12.43 16.57
CA HIS A 105 -1.29 -13.18 16.86
C HIS A 105 -1.36 -13.99 18.16
N GLY A 106 -2.45 -13.91 18.90
CA GLY A 106 -2.63 -14.61 20.19
C GLY A 106 -1.88 -13.97 21.38
N ALA A 107 -0.97 -13.02 21.13
CA ALA A 107 -0.20 -12.36 22.18
C ALA A 107 0.22 -10.93 21.78
N PRO A 108 0.38 -10.02 22.75
CA PRO A 108 0.94 -8.70 22.48
C PRO A 108 2.44 -8.79 22.17
N ARG A 109 2.92 -7.87 21.33
CA ARG A 109 4.34 -7.69 21.02
C ARG A 109 4.79 -6.34 21.53
N SER A 110 5.99 -6.27 22.09
CA SER A 110 6.57 -4.99 22.50
C SER A 110 6.82 -4.07 21.29
N THR A 111 6.92 -2.78 21.51
CA THR A 111 7.25 -1.84 20.44
C THR A 111 8.66 -2.05 19.94
N GLU A 112 9.59 -2.42 20.83
CA GLU A 112 10.96 -2.79 20.52
C GLU A 112 11.03 -4.00 19.57
N ASP A 113 10.24 -5.06 19.83
CA ASP A 113 10.19 -6.25 18.98
C ASP A 113 9.62 -5.90 17.59
N GLN A 114 8.60 -5.04 17.54
CA GLN A 114 8.03 -4.58 16.27
C GLN A 114 9.03 -3.75 15.47
N VAL A 115 9.77 -2.86 16.13
CA VAL A 115 10.83 -2.06 15.50
C VAL A 115 11.96 -2.96 15.02
N ALA A 116 12.39 -3.95 15.81
CA ALA A 116 13.40 -4.89 15.40
C ALA A 116 12.98 -5.70 14.16
N ALA A 117 11.73 -6.18 14.13
CA ALA A 117 11.16 -6.86 12.98
C ALA A 117 11.10 -5.95 11.73
N LEU A 118 10.70 -4.69 11.90
CA LEU A 118 10.67 -3.70 10.82
C LEU A 118 12.07 -3.43 10.25
N GLU A 119 13.07 -3.25 11.13
CA GLU A 119 14.46 -3.02 10.71
C GLU A 119 15.07 -4.23 9.98
N ALA A 120 14.63 -5.43 10.30
CA ALA A 120 15.08 -6.65 9.63
C ALA A 120 14.53 -6.82 8.20
N VAL A 121 13.44 -6.12 7.83
CA VAL A 121 12.83 -6.24 6.50
C VAL A 121 13.83 -5.88 5.40
N THR A 122 13.90 -6.73 4.38
CA THR A 122 14.79 -6.59 3.22
C THR A 122 14.03 -6.26 1.93
N VAL A 123 14.73 -5.73 0.94
CA VAL A 123 14.19 -5.49 -0.42
C VAL A 123 13.62 -6.78 -1.00
N SER A 124 14.31 -7.91 -0.82
CA SER A 124 13.87 -9.21 -1.34
C SER A 124 12.57 -9.70 -0.71
N GLU A 125 12.34 -9.43 0.57
CA GLU A 125 11.08 -9.79 1.25
C GLU A 125 9.93 -8.93 0.76
N VAL A 126 10.12 -7.62 0.59
CA VAL A 126 9.08 -6.74 0.01
C VAL A 126 8.69 -7.21 -1.40
N ARG A 127 9.68 -7.54 -2.24
CA ARG A 127 9.48 -8.08 -3.57
C ARG A 127 8.74 -9.43 -3.54
N ALA A 128 9.11 -10.35 -2.65
CA ALA A 128 8.46 -11.65 -2.50
C ALA A 128 6.98 -11.51 -2.10
N VAL A 129 6.68 -10.60 -1.18
CA VAL A 129 5.30 -10.28 -0.79
C VAL A 129 4.53 -9.70 -1.99
N GLY A 130 5.09 -8.73 -2.71
CA GLY A 130 4.49 -8.16 -3.91
C GLY A 130 4.07 -9.23 -4.92
N ARG A 131 4.98 -10.12 -5.30
CA ARG A 131 4.71 -11.24 -6.22
C ARG A 131 3.64 -12.20 -5.71
N ARG A 132 3.59 -12.44 -4.40
CA ARG A 132 2.59 -13.34 -3.79
C ARG A 132 1.18 -12.75 -3.83
N ILE A 133 1.02 -11.43 -3.60
CA ILE A 133 -0.30 -10.79 -3.59
C ILE A 133 -0.82 -10.52 -5.00
N LEU A 134 0.04 -10.30 -5.98
CA LEU A 134 -0.33 -10.03 -7.37
C LEU A 134 -0.66 -11.30 -8.18
N ALA A 135 -1.30 -12.27 -7.57
CA ALA A 135 -1.74 -13.45 -8.29
C ALA A 135 -3.02 -13.16 -9.09
N PRO A 136 -3.13 -13.60 -10.36
CA PRO A 136 -4.35 -13.51 -11.12
C PRO A 136 -5.54 -14.12 -10.36
N GLY A 137 -6.72 -13.48 -10.43
CA GLY A 137 -7.92 -13.92 -9.73
C GLY A 137 -8.01 -13.55 -8.25
N ARG A 138 -7.01 -12.85 -7.70
CA ARG A 138 -7.01 -12.34 -6.31
C ARG A 138 -7.21 -10.83 -6.22
N SER A 139 -7.55 -10.17 -7.31
CA SER A 139 -7.82 -8.74 -7.34
C SER A 139 -9.27 -8.44 -7.71
N ALA A 140 -9.80 -7.37 -7.13
CA ALA A 140 -11.07 -6.80 -7.49
C ALA A 140 -10.92 -5.28 -7.64
N THR A 141 -11.59 -4.71 -8.64
CA THR A 141 -11.57 -3.27 -8.87
C THR A 141 -13.01 -2.75 -8.91
N ALA A 142 -13.27 -1.72 -8.11
CA ALA A 142 -14.53 -0.99 -8.13
C ALA A 142 -14.30 0.42 -8.68
N VAL A 143 -15.15 0.86 -9.60
CA VAL A 143 -15.11 2.20 -10.18
C VAL A 143 -16.44 2.89 -9.93
N LEU A 144 -16.41 3.99 -9.21
CA LEU A 144 -17.57 4.84 -8.96
C LEU A 144 -17.38 6.16 -9.68
N GLY A 145 -18.31 6.50 -10.59
CA GLY A 145 -18.24 7.73 -11.36
C GLY A 145 -19.11 7.73 -12.61
N PRO A 146 -19.02 8.77 -13.44
CA PRO A 146 -19.74 8.85 -14.70
C PRO A 146 -19.26 7.78 -15.69
N ARG A 147 -20.07 7.53 -16.74
CA ARG A 147 -19.78 6.52 -17.77
C ARG A 147 -18.38 6.63 -18.38
N ALA A 148 -17.83 7.83 -18.48
CA ALA A 148 -16.48 8.08 -19.01
C ALA A 148 -15.39 7.36 -18.21
N ALA A 149 -15.58 7.16 -16.89
CA ALA A 149 -14.64 6.43 -16.04
C ALA A 149 -14.80 4.89 -16.10
N GLY A 150 -15.84 4.38 -16.73
CA GLY A 150 -16.25 2.97 -16.65
C GLY A 150 -15.23 1.95 -17.16
N LYS A 151 -14.25 2.38 -17.97
CA LYS A 151 -13.19 1.50 -18.49
C LYS A 151 -11.96 1.41 -17.56
N ALA A 152 -11.87 2.26 -16.54
CA ALA A 152 -10.69 2.33 -15.69
C ALA A 152 -10.36 0.98 -15.01
N GLY A 153 -11.38 0.26 -14.50
CA GLY A 153 -11.18 -1.06 -13.90
C GLY A 153 -10.59 -2.09 -14.86
N ARG A 154 -11.08 -2.10 -16.10
CA ARG A 154 -10.52 -2.98 -17.15
C ARG A 154 -9.09 -2.57 -17.51
N LYS A 155 -8.81 -1.28 -17.64
CA LYS A 155 -7.46 -0.77 -17.90
C LYS A 155 -6.47 -1.12 -16.79
N PHE A 156 -6.90 -1.05 -15.53
CA PHE A 156 -6.11 -1.51 -14.41
C PHE A 156 -5.73 -2.98 -14.53
N HIS A 157 -6.73 -3.83 -14.80
CA HIS A 157 -6.53 -5.27 -14.92
C HIS A 157 -5.62 -5.65 -16.11
N GLU A 158 -5.87 -5.07 -17.28
CA GLU A 158 -5.04 -5.25 -18.47
C GLU A 158 -3.58 -4.85 -18.23
N ALA A 159 -3.35 -3.74 -17.54
CA ALA A 159 -1.98 -3.25 -17.26
C ALA A 159 -1.26 -4.04 -16.15
N LEU A 160 -2.01 -4.69 -15.25
CA LEU A 160 -1.41 -5.43 -14.14
C LEU A 160 -1.18 -6.91 -14.48
N PHE A 161 -2.03 -7.52 -15.31
CA PHE A 161 -2.05 -8.97 -15.55
C PHE A 161 -2.04 -9.37 -17.03
N GLY A 162 -2.16 -8.42 -17.96
CA GLY A 162 -2.10 -8.64 -19.42
C GLY A 162 -0.69 -8.58 -19.90
#